data_d96216b040c9c77ce2b91381fd959bb7
#
_entry.id   d96216b040c9c77ce2b91381fd959bb7
#
_cell.length_a   1.000
_cell.length_b   1.000
_cell.length_c   1.000
_cell.angle_alpha   90.00
_cell.angle_beta   90.00
_cell.angle_gamma   90.00
#
_symmetry.space_group_name_H-M   'P 1'
#
loop_
_entity.id
_entity.type
_entity.pdbx_description
1 polymer ?
#
loop_
_entity_poly.entity_id
_entity_poly.type
_entity_poly.pdbx_seq_one_letter_code
_entity_poly.pdbx_strand_id
1 'polypeptide(L)'
;MGDLKLYSHGGSENHGCEAIVRGTANILDCRPTLFSLKKEQDQKYNLQEVCNIKEDKNSSVPKYSIKNIKAIAYFKLYKNIDLIIKNMRAELTNSVKKNDVYLSIGGDNYCYVGTDILASLNRNILKKGGKTVLWGCSVEPSLIEGEIGDDLAKYSLIVARESISYEALKKVNSNTKLYPDPAFQLDKAELPLPHGFIENNTIGINLSPLIMECENNKGITKQNYISLIQHIIDTTDMQIALIPHVVWNNNDDRKPLNELYEYFKDTKRVIMIDDGNCMELKGYISRCRMFIGARTHATIAAYSTCVPTLVIGYSVKAKGIAKDIFGTYENYVLPVQSLKNENDLINAFEWLSENEENIRKHLEKFMPDYKMKALESKKEIETLLGE
;
A
#
# COMPACT_ATOMS: atom_id res chain seq x y z
N MET A 1 -19.27 -0.56 -24.56
CA MET A 1 -18.25 -0.99 -23.60
C MET A 1 -18.09 0.08 -22.53
N GLY A 2 -18.07 -0.30 -21.24
CA GLY A 2 -17.83 0.65 -20.14
C GLY A 2 -16.35 1.01 -20.08
N ASP A 3 -16.02 2.24 -19.65
CA ASP A 3 -14.65 2.67 -19.42
C ASP A 3 -14.20 2.30 -18.01
N LEU A 4 -12.92 1.95 -17.85
CA LEU A 4 -12.29 1.64 -16.58
C LEU A 4 -11.68 2.90 -15.95
N LYS A 5 -12.01 3.16 -14.70
CA LYS A 5 -11.57 4.35 -13.97
C LYS A 5 -11.05 3.99 -12.58
N LEU A 6 -9.94 4.61 -12.19
CA LEU A 6 -9.30 4.46 -10.89
C LEU A 6 -9.54 5.73 -10.06
N TYR A 7 -9.83 5.57 -8.76
CA TYR A 7 -10.01 6.68 -7.83
C TYR A 7 -9.56 6.30 -6.42
N SER A 8 -9.55 7.25 -5.50
CA SER A 8 -9.06 7.11 -4.12
C SER A 8 -7.57 6.76 -4.03
N HIS A 9 -6.79 7.19 -5.03
CA HIS A 9 -5.35 7.12 -5.04
C HIS A 9 -4.75 8.21 -4.15
N GLY A 10 -3.78 7.84 -3.30
CA GLY A 10 -3.18 8.76 -2.33
C GLY A 10 -2.08 9.69 -2.89
N GLY A 11 -1.61 9.44 -4.12
CA GLY A 11 -0.47 10.11 -4.75
C GLY A 11 0.82 9.28 -4.71
N SER A 12 1.67 9.45 -5.73
CA SER A 12 2.85 8.60 -5.97
C SER A 12 4.03 8.87 -5.03
N GLU A 13 4.03 9.95 -4.22
CA GLU A 13 4.97 10.09 -3.10
C GLU A 13 4.74 9.02 -2.00
N ASN A 14 3.67 8.24 -2.09
CA ASN A 14 3.55 6.92 -1.50
C ASN A 14 3.76 5.89 -2.62
N HIS A 15 4.97 5.34 -2.72
CA HIS A 15 5.34 4.39 -3.77
C HIS A 15 4.51 3.11 -3.72
N GLY A 16 3.85 2.81 -2.60
CA GLY A 16 2.86 1.75 -2.53
C GLY A 16 1.59 2.08 -3.32
N CYS A 17 1.09 3.32 -3.24
CA CYS A 17 -0.04 3.77 -4.04
C CYS A 17 0.31 3.78 -5.53
N GLU A 18 1.53 4.20 -5.90
CA GLU A 18 2.07 4.11 -7.25
C GLU A 18 2.11 2.66 -7.75
N ALA A 19 2.65 1.75 -6.93
CA ALA A 19 2.77 0.33 -7.25
C ALA A 19 1.41 -0.34 -7.52
N ILE A 20 0.37 0.02 -6.76
CA ILE A 20 -0.99 -0.49 -7.00
C ILE A 20 -1.50 -0.04 -8.37
N VAL A 21 -1.30 1.23 -8.77
CA VAL A 21 -1.74 1.72 -10.10
C VAL A 21 -1.02 0.99 -11.22
N ARG A 22 0.32 0.91 -11.16
CA ARG A 22 1.13 0.20 -12.18
C ARG A 22 0.78 -1.28 -12.24
N GLY A 23 0.70 -1.96 -11.09
CA GLY A 23 0.30 -3.37 -11.03
C GLY A 23 -1.13 -3.60 -11.54
N THR A 24 -2.06 -2.69 -11.26
CA THR A 24 -3.42 -2.75 -11.81
C THR A 24 -3.43 -2.61 -13.34
N ALA A 25 -2.66 -1.68 -13.90
CA ALA A 25 -2.53 -1.51 -15.34
C ALA A 25 -1.95 -2.78 -16.01
N ASN A 26 -0.93 -3.41 -15.38
CA ASN A 26 -0.35 -4.66 -15.85
C ASN A 26 -1.37 -5.82 -15.80
N ILE A 27 -2.12 -5.98 -14.69
CA ILE A 27 -3.15 -7.02 -14.56
C ILE A 27 -4.22 -6.88 -15.65
N LEU A 28 -4.71 -5.66 -15.83
CA LEU A 28 -5.85 -5.40 -16.72
C LEU A 28 -5.43 -5.23 -18.19
N ASP A 29 -4.12 -5.20 -18.46
CA ASP A 29 -3.54 -5.00 -19.79
C ASP A 29 -4.21 -3.80 -20.52
N CYS A 30 -4.35 -2.71 -19.81
CA CYS A 30 -5.00 -1.51 -20.32
C CYS A 30 -4.42 -0.24 -19.70
N ARG A 31 -4.82 0.90 -20.25
CA ARG A 31 -4.41 2.22 -19.78
C ARG A 31 -5.62 2.95 -19.16
N PRO A 32 -5.93 2.70 -17.87
CA PRO A 32 -7.11 3.24 -17.23
C PRO A 32 -7.03 4.76 -17.03
N THR A 33 -8.18 5.40 -16.78
CA THR A 33 -8.21 6.81 -16.35
C THR A 33 -8.07 6.88 -14.83
N LEU A 34 -7.02 7.53 -14.33
CA LEU A 34 -6.79 7.79 -12.92
C LEU A 34 -7.30 9.18 -12.52
N PHE A 35 -8.25 9.24 -11.59
CA PHE A 35 -8.69 10.47 -10.93
C PHE A 35 -7.78 10.75 -9.73
N SER A 36 -6.79 11.61 -9.91
CA SER A 36 -5.75 11.91 -8.93
C SER A 36 -6.02 13.21 -8.17
N LEU A 37 -5.84 13.17 -6.85
CA LEU A 37 -5.78 14.36 -5.98
C LEU A 37 -4.39 15.02 -5.99
N LYS A 38 -3.37 14.32 -6.48
CA LYS A 38 -1.95 14.69 -6.42
C LYS A 38 -1.25 14.49 -7.77
N LYS A 39 -1.86 15.04 -8.82
CA LYS A 39 -1.37 14.89 -10.20
C LYS A 39 0.10 15.21 -10.36
N GLU A 40 0.62 16.25 -9.67
CA GLU A 40 2.01 16.65 -9.75
C GLU A 40 2.96 15.56 -9.19
N GLN A 41 2.56 14.88 -8.08
CA GLN A 41 3.31 13.74 -7.55
C GLN A 41 3.31 12.58 -8.55
N ASP A 42 2.16 12.28 -9.13
CA ASP A 42 2.03 11.19 -10.09
C ASP A 42 2.86 11.43 -11.36
N GLN A 43 2.92 12.67 -11.83
CA GLN A 43 3.75 13.06 -12.98
C GLN A 43 5.25 13.03 -12.66
N LYS A 44 5.64 13.40 -11.42
CA LYS A 44 7.04 13.34 -10.96
C LYS A 44 7.62 11.93 -11.10
N TYR A 45 6.83 10.89 -10.83
CA TYR A 45 7.24 9.50 -10.92
C TYR A 45 6.76 8.79 -12.21
N ASN A 46 6.44 9.56 -13.26
CA ASN A 46 6.08 9.05 -14.59
C ASN A 46 4.87 8.10 -14.62
N LEU A 47 3.89 8.27 -13.71
CA LEU A 47 2.71 7.41 -13.67
C LEU A 47 1.84 7.54 -14.93
N GLN A 48 1.95 8.66 -15.67
CA GLN A 48 1.31 8.87 -16.97
C GLN A 48 1.72 7.87 -18.04
N GLU A 49 2.78 7.11 -17.86
CA GLU A 49 3.18 6.04 -18.77
C GLU A 49 2.18 4.89 -18.81
N VAL A 50 1.51 4.61 -17.67
CA VAL A 50 0.61 3.45 -17.53
C VAL A 50 -0.87 3.84 -17.38
N CYS A 51 -1.20 5.11 -17.16
CA CYS A 51 -2.58 5.57 -17.02
C CYS A 51 -2.81 6.99 -17.58
N ASN A 52 -4.07 7.34 -17.82
CA ASN A 52 -4.47 8.70 -18.21
C ASN A 52 -4.82 9.49 -16.94
N ILE A 53 -3.95 10.40 -16.49
CA ILE A 53 -4.13 11.13 -15.24
C ILE A 53 -5.08 12.32 -15.46
N LYS A 54 -6.22 12.29 -14.76
CA LYS A 54 -7.13 13.43 -14.60
C LYS A 54 -7.02 13.99 -13.21
N GLU A 55 -6.83 15.29 -13.10
CA GLU A 55 -6.77 15.96 -11.82
C GLU A 55 -8.18 16.08 -11.23
N ASP A 56 -8.36 15.53 -10.01
CA ASP A 56 -9.61 15.60 -9.25
C ASP A 56 -9.38 16.41 -7.96
N LYS A 57 -8.80 17.60 -8.12
CA LYS A 57 -8.63 18.54 -7.01
C LYS A 57 -9.95 18.81 -6.33
N ASN A 58 -9.91 18.90 -5.00
CA ASN A 58 -10.98 19.50 -4.24
C ASN A 58 -11.27 20.88 -4.82
N SER A 59 -12.26 20.96 -5.72
CA SER A 59 -12.66 22.23 -6.27
C SER A 59 -13.10 23.09 -5.09
N SER A 60 -12.42 24.22 -4.88
CA SER A 60 -12.86 25.22 -3.91
C SER A 60 -14.18 25.78 -4.42
N VAL A 61 -15.27 25.13 -4.07
CA VAL A 61 -16.59 25.66 -4.35
C VAL A 61 -16.71 26.96 -3.55
N PRO A 62 -16.88 28.12 -4.18
CA PRO A 62 -16.91 29.39 -3.45
C PRO A 62 -17.91 29.32 -2.30
N LYS A 63 -17.51 29.76 -1.11
CA LYS A 63 -18.27 29.62 0.15
C LYS A 63 -19.75 30.05 -0.01
N TYR A 64 -20.00 31.07 -0.81
CA TYR A 64 -21.34 31.65 -1.07
C TYR A 64 -21.97 31.21 -2.39
N SER A 65 -21.44 30.20 -3.06
CA SER A 65 -22.10 29.68 -4.28
C SER A 65 -23.41 28.98 -3.93
N ILE A 66 -24.40 29.06 -4.84
CA ILE A 66 -25.68 28.37 -4.68
C ILE A 66 -25.49 26.87 -4.48
N LYS A 67 -24.50 26.28 -5.15
CA LYS A 67 -24.16 24.86 -5.00
C LYS A 67 -23.70 24.53 -3.58
N ASN A 68 -22.84 25.37 -3.00
CA ASN A 68 -22.33 25.17 -1.65
C ASN A 68 -23.41 25.41 -0.59
N ILE A 69 -24.21 26.45 -0.75
CA ILE A 69 -25.34 26.76 0.15
C ILE A 69 -26.32 25.58 0.17
N LYS A 70 -26.69 25.04 -1.00
CA LYS A 70 -27.56 23.85 -1.09
C LYS A 70 -26.94 22.64 -0.42
N ALA A 71 -25.63 22.38 -0.61
CA ALA A 71 -24.93 21.25 -0.01
C ALA A 71 -24.87 21.37 1.52
N ILE A 72 -24.61 22.57 2.05
CA ILE A 72 -24.60 22.83 3.50
C ILE A 72 -26.02 22.70 4.09
N ALA A 73 -27.03 23.23 3.42
CA ALA A 73 -28.42 23.11 3.87
C ALA A 73 -28.86 21.64 3.90
N TYR A 74 -28.51 20.88 2.87
CA TYR A 74 -28.78 19.45 2.80
C TYR A 74 -28.08 18.68 3.95
N PHE A 75 -26.80 18.98 4.20
CA PHE A 75 -26.06 18.40 5.33
C PHE A 75 -26.70 18.73 6.70
N LYS A 76 -27.11 20.00 6.90
CA LYS A 76 -27.76 20.40 8.15
C LYS A 76 -29.07 19.64 8.39
N LEU A 77 -29.84 19.41 7.32
CA LEU A 77 -31.16 18.79 7.39
C LEU A 77 -31.08 17.25 7.51
N TYR A 78 -30.21 16.62 6.72
CA TYR A 78 -30.17 15.17 6.57
C TYR A 78 -28.92 14.52 7.18
N LYS A 79 -27.96 15.31 7.72
CA LYS A 79 -26.64 14.83 8.17
C LYS A 79 -25.85 14.03 7.12
N ASN A 80 -26.10 14.29 5.85
CA ASN A 80 -25.54 13.57 4.71
C ASN A 80 -24.59 14.48 3.91
N ILE A 81 -23.35 14.02 3.72
CA ILE A 81 -22.26 14.77 3.07
C ILE A 81 -22.22 14.58 1.55
N ASP A 82 -23.09 13.77 0.94
CA ASP A 82 -23.00 13.38 -0.47
C ASP A 82 -22.94 14.58 -1.43
N LEU A 83 -23.69 15.65 -1.19
CA LEU A 83 -23.62 16.84 -2.03
C LEU A 83 -22.33 17.64 -1.84
N ILE A 84 -21.78 17.65 -0.62
CA ILE A 84 -20.50 18.30 -0.33
C ILE A 84 -19.40 17.56 -1.10
N ILE A 85 -19.31 16.25 -0.95
CA ILE A 85 -18.29 15.42 -1.61
C ILE A 85 -18.46 15.44 -3.13
N LYS A 86 -19.71 15.40 -3.63
CA LYS A 86 -19.97 15.56 -5.06
C LYS A 86 -19.40 16.86 -5.62
N ASN A 87 -19.51 17.95 -4.88
CA ASN A 87 -18.99 19.24 -5.32
C ASN A 87 -17.47 19.32 -5.20
N MET A 88 -16.89 18.76 -4.12
CA MET A 88 -15.46 18.73 -3.90
C MET A 88 -14.72 17.85 -4.92
N ARG A 89 -15.32 16.71 -5.29
CA ARG A 89 -14.78 15.72 -6.23
C ARG A 89 -15.53 15.80 -7.57
N ALA A 90 -15.69 17.03 -8.08
CA ALA A 90 -16.56 17.30 -9.21
C ALA A 90 -16.06 16.65 -10.52
N GLU A 91 -14.76 16.55 -10.73
CA GLU A 91 -14.19 15.92 -11.93
C GLU A 91 -14.57 14.44 -12.00
N LEU A 92 -14.34 13.70 -10.93
CA LEU A 92 -14.77 12.30 -10.82
C LEU A 92 -16.30 12.18 -10.91
N THR A 93 -17.02 12.87 -10.02
CA THR A 93 -18.46 12.65 -9.86
C THR A 93 -19.28 13.12 -11.07
N ASN A 94 -18.85 14.15 -11.81
CA ASN A 94 -19.53 14.60 -13.03
C ASN A 94 -19.22 13.69 -14.24
N SER A 95 -18.05 13.05 -14.27
CA SER A 95 -17.65 12.13 -15.34
C SER A 95 -18.32 10.76 -15.27
N VAL A 96 -19.08 10.48 -14.20
CA VAL A 96 -19.72 9.16 -14.02
C VAL A 96 -20.75 8.91 -15.12
N LYS A 97 -20.55 7.79 -15.82
CA LYS A 97 -21.47 7.26 -16.83
C LYS A 97 -22.04 5.91 -16.38
N LYS A 98 -23.22 5.60 -16.91
CA LYS A 98 -23.86 4.30 -16.68
C LYS A 98 -23.00 3.19 -17.26
N ASN A 99 -22.85 2.10 -16.50
CA ASN A 99 -22.06 0.89 -16.83
C ASN A 99 -20.54 1.06 -16.84
N ASP A 100 -19.99 2.27 -16.62
CA ASP A 100 -18.54 2.39 -16.38
C ASP A 100 -18.16 1.73 -15.06
N VAL A 101 -16.93 1.17 -14.98
CA VAL A 101 -16.40 0.51 -13.80
C VAL A 101 -15.39 1.41 -13.09
N TYR A 102 -15.58 1.61 -11.80
CA TYR A 102 -14.81 2.51 -10.95
C TYR A 102 -14.11 1.71 -9.85
N LEU A 103 -12.77 1.63 -9.90
CA LEU A 103 -11.95 0.94 -8.93
C LEU A 103 -11.46 1.92 -7.85
N SER A 104 -11.83 1.70 -6.60
CA SER A 104 -11.24 2.34 -5.42
C SER A 104 -9.95 1.60 -5.08
N ILE A 105 -8.79 2.24 -5.31
CA ILE A 105 -7.47 1.58 -5.33
C ILE A 105 -6.56 1.96 -4.16
N GLY A 106 -7.08 2.50 -3.08
CA GLY A 106 -6.27 2.95 -1.95
C GLY A 106 -5.64 1.85 -1.09
N GLY A 107 -5.92 0.58 -1.36
CA GLY A 107 -5.36 -0.57 -0.66
C GLY A 107 -5.82 -0.75 0.79
N ASP A 108 -5.71 0.26 1.63
CA ASP A 108 -6.10 0.26 3.04
C ASP A 108 -7.16 1.33 3.39
N ASN A 109 -7.94 1.75 2.41
CA ASN A 109 -8.95 2.80 2.54
C ASN A 109 -9.98 2.54 3.65
N TYR A 110 -10.28 1.29 3.97
CA TYR A 110 -11.21 0.86 5.04
C TYR A 110 -10.49 0.21 6.24
N CYS A 111 -9.18 0.41 6.37
CA CYS A 111 -8.44 -0.02 7.57
C CYS A 111 -8.54 0.97 8.74
N TYR A 112 -9.15 2.14 8.53
CA TYR A 112 -9.19 3.23 9.51
C TYR A 112 -10.61 3.79 9.62
N VAL A 113 -10.87 4.54 10.71
CA VAL A 113 -12.11 5.32 10.88
C VAL A 113 -12.15 6.52 9.92
N GLY A 114 -13.34 7.11 9.72
CA GLY A 114 -13.48 8.31 8.86
C GLY A 114 -13.67 8.00 7.38
N THR A 115 -14.32 6.88 7.07
CA THR A 115 -14.59 6.42 5.69
C THR A 115 -15.75 7.14 4.99
N ASP A 116 -16.36 8.15 5.63
CA ASP A 116 -17.53 8.87 5.10
C ASP A 116 -17.35 9.42 3.69
N ILE A 117 -16.12 9.89 3.37
CA ILE A 117 -15.79 10.40 2.02
C ILE A 117 -15.87 9.26 1.00
N LEU A 118 -15.30 8.10 1.34
CA LEU A 118 -15.31 6.91 0.46
C LEU A 118 -16.73 6.41 0.25
N ALA A 119 -17.49 6.29 1.32
CA ALA A 119 -18.91 5.90 1.27
C ALA A 119 -19.76 6.88 0.45
N SER A 120 -19.49 8.18 0.58
CA SER A 120 -20.15 9.19 -0.22
C SER A 120 -19.79 9.10 -1.71
N LEU A 121 -18.51 8.85 -2.05
CA LEU A 121 -18.09 8.64 -3.44
C LEU A 121 -18.76 7.40 -4.03
N ASN A 122 -18.75 6.29 -3.29
CA ASN A 122 -19.42 5.05 -3.67
C ASN A 122 -20.90 5.31 -4.00
N ARG A 123 -21.66 5.95 -3.08
CA ARG A 123 -23.07 6.31 -3.32
C ARG A 123 -23.27 7.23 -4.52
N ASN A 124 -22.39 8.22 -4.71
CA ASN A 124 -22.49 9.16 -5.84
C ASN A 124 -22.27 8.47 -7.20
N ILE A 125 -21.35 7.49 -7.26
CA ILE A 125 -21.11 6.71 -8.48
C ILE A 125 -22.29 5.78 -8.75
N LEU A 126 -22.74 5.02 -7.76
CA LEU A 126 -23.87 4.09 -7.88
C LEU A 126 -25.17 4.80 -8.28
N LYS A 127 -25.47 5.97 -7.70
CA LYS A 127 -26.66 6.79 -8.06
C LYS A 127 -26.72 7.17 -9.54
N LYS A 128 -25.58 7.20 -10.23
CA LYS A 128 -25.49 7.50 -11.68
C LYS A 128 -25.43 6.24 -12.56
N GLY A 129 -25.52 5.06 -11.95
CA GLY A 129 -25.47 3.77 -12.63
C GLY A 129 -24.06 3.28 -12.98
N GLY A 130 -23.01 3.87 -12.40
CA GLY A 130 -21.67 3.33 -12.43
C GLY A 130 -21.56 2.09 -11.54
N LYS A 131 -20.62 1.19 -11.82
CA LYS A 131 -20.29 0.01 -11.00
C LYS A 131 -19.04 0.32 -10.18
N THR A 132 -19.06 0.00 -8.89
CA THR A 132 -17.93 0.28 -7.99
C THR A 132 -17.24 -1.02 -7.56
N VAL A 133 -15.93 -0.98 -7.54
CA VAL A 133 -15.08 -2.08 -7.08
C VAL A 133 -14.15 -1.57 -5.99
N LEU A 134 -14.10 -2.24 -4.84
CA LEU A 134 -13.04 -2.04 -3.87
C LEU A 134 -11.89 -2.98 -4.24
N TRP A 135 -10.77 -2.42 -4.74
CA TRP A 135 -9.75 -3.17 -5.46
C TRP A 135 -8.44 -3.30 -4.69
N GLY A 136 -7.97 -4.55 -4.52
CA GLY A 136 -6.70 -4.84 -3.83
C GLY A 136 -6.69 -4.35 -2.38
N CYS A 137 -7.79 -4.54 -1.65
CA CYS A 137 -7.99 -3.93 -0.35
C CYS A 137 -7.64 -4.87 0.82
N SER A 138 -7.19 -4.26 1.92
CA SER A 138 -7.31 -4.81 3.27
C SER A 138 -8.28 -3.97 4.08
N VAL A 139 -8.94 -4.60 5.04
CA VAL A 139 -9.85 -3.95 5.99
C VAL A 139 -9.54 -4.44 7.41
N GLU A 140 -9.75 -3.59 8.39
CA GLU A 140 -9.67 -4.03 9.78
C GLU A 140 -11.00 -4.73 10.16
N PRO A 141 -11.01 -6.05 10.48
CA PRO A 141 -12.26 -6.78 10.72
C PRO A 141 -13.16 -6.17 11.78
N SER A 142 -12.57 -5.56 12.81
CA SER A 142 -13.30 -4.90 13.90
C SER A 142 -14.06 -3.64 13.47
N LEU A 143 -13.75 -3.09 12.28
CA LEU A 143 -14.39 -1.89 11.74
C LEU A 143 -15.54 -2.19 10.76
N ILE A 144 -15.77 -3.47 10.39
CA ILE A 144 -16.79 -3.86 9.38
C ILE A 144 -18.21 -3.89 9.96
N GLU A 145 -18.51 -3.11 10.95
CA GLU A 145 -19.84 -3.02 11.55
C GLU A 145 -20.52 -1.69 11.24
N GLY A 146 -21.85 -1.65 11.35
CA GLY A 146 -22.65 -0.44 11.18
C GLY A 146 -22.50 0.18 9.77
N GLU A 147 -22.30 1.49 9.73
CA GLU A 147 -22.28 2.27 8.46
C GLU A 147 -21.17 1.83 7.48
N ILE A 148 -20.03 1.38 7.98
CA ILE A 148 -18.93 0.86 7.16
C ILE A 148 -19.35 -0.45 6.48
N GLY A 149 -19.94 -1.39 7.23
CA GLY A 149 -20.47 -2.63 6.68
C GLY A 149 -21.57 -2.39 5.65
N ASP A 150 -22.49 -1.46 5.93
CA ASP A 150 -23.56 -1.05 5.01
C ASP A 150 -23.05 -0.44 3.71
N ASP A 151 -21.93 0.27 3.74
CA ASP A 151 -21.29 0.81 2.54
C ASP A 151 -20.56 -0.28 1.75
N LEU A 152 -19.78 -1.12 2.43
CA LEU A 152 -19.06 -2.24 1.81
C LEU A 152 -20.01 -3.22 1.12
N ALA A 153 -21.20 -3.45 1.68
CA ALA A 153 -22.25 -4.28 1.06
C ALA A 153 -22.74 -3.75 -0.29
N LYS A 154 -22.56 -2.45 -0.59
CA LYS A 154 -23.04 -1.81 -1.83
C LYS A 154 -22.04 -1.89 -2.98
N TYR A 155 -20.79 -2.24 -2.74
CA TYR A 155 -19.84 -2.44 -3.83
C TYR A 155 -20.29 -3.54 -4.78
N SER A 156 -20.16 -3.32 -6.08
CA SER A 156 -20.49 -4.32 -7.10
C SER A 156 -19.55 -5.54 -7.00
N LEU A 157 -18.32 -5.31 -6.56
CA LEU A 157 -17.30 -6.32 -6.33
C LEU A 157 -16.32 -5.80 -5.27
N ILE A 158 -15.83 -6.71 -4.41
CA ILE A 158 -14.70 -6.46 -3.53
C ILE A 158 -13.59 -7.45 -3.87
N VAL A 159 -12.39 -6.96 -4.12
CA VAL A 159 -11.18 -7.77 -4.30
C VAL A 159 -10.28 -7.55 -3.08
N ALA A 160 -10.36 -8.47 -2.14
CA ALA A 160 -9.47 -8.51 -0.98
C ALA A 160 -8.09 -9.05 -1.40
N ARG A 161 -7.02 -8.48 -0.84
CA ARG A 161 -5.65 -8.86 -1.17
C ARG A 161 -5.01 -9.86 -0.22
N GLU A 162 -5.68 -10.18 0.89
CA GLU A 162 -5.26 -11.18 1.87
C GLU A 162 -6.45 -11.83 2.58
N SER A 163 -6.22 -13.03 3.12
CA SER A 163 -7.27 -13.92 3.60
C SER A 163 -8.03 -13.41 4.82
N ILE A 164 -7.40 -12.65 5.72
CA ILE A 164 -8.05 -12.15 6.94
C ILE A 164 -9.15 -11.13 6.56
N SER A 165 -8.83 -10.19 5.67
CA SER A 165 -9.80 -9.23 5.15
C SER A 165 -10.88 -9.91 4.30
N TYR A 166 -10.49 -10.91 3.49
CA TYR A 166 -11.45 -11.67 2.68
C TYR A 166 -12.53 -12.34 3.52
N GLU A 167 -12.15 -13.05 4.58
CA GLU A 167 -13.10 -13.73 5.47
C GLU A 167 -14.05 -12.76 6.18
N ALA A 168 -13.57 -11.57 6.52
CA ALA A 168 -14.39 -10.53 7.11
C ALA A 168 -15.34 -9.90 6.09
N LEU A 169 -14.83 -9.52 4.92
CA LEU A 169 -15.60 -8.85 3.85
C LEU A 169 -16.67 -9.74 3.23
N LYS A 170 -16.41 -11.04 3.11
CA LYS A 170 -17.37 -12.00 2.54
C LYS A 170 -18.65 -12.11 3.37
N LYS A 171 -18.61 -11.76 4.64
CA LYS A 171 -19.81 -11.75 5.52
C LYS A 171 -20.77 -10.60 5.20
N VAL A 172 -20.25 -9.49 4.65
CA VAL A 172 -21.05 -8.30 4.33
C VAL A 172 -21.30 -8.13 2.84
N ASN A 173 -20.43 -8.69 1.98
CA ASN A 173 -20.61 -8.65 0.53
C ASN A 173 -20.29 -10.02 -0.08
N SER A 174 -21.33 -10.73 -0.56
CA SER A 174 -21.19 -12.06 -1.16
C SER A 174 -20.33 -12.08 -2.43
N ASN A 175 -20.22 -10.94 -3.15
CA ASN A 175 -19.34 -10.79 -4.32
C ASN A 175 -17.95 -10.29 -3.89
N THR A 176 -17.37 -10.94 -2.88
CA THR A 176 -15.99 -10.73 -2.47
C THR A 176 -15.11 -11.84 -3.03
N LYS A 177 -13.95 -11.46 -3.55
CA LYS A 177 -12.94 -12.36 -4.13
C LYS A 177 -11.60 -12.15 -3.43
N LEU A 178 -10.77 -13.20 -3.44
CA LEU A 178 -9.41 -13.17 -2.87
C LEU A 178 -8.38 -13.33 -3.99
N TYR A 179 -7.64 -12.26 -4.25
CA TYR A 179 -6.50 -12.24 -5.17
C TYR A 179 -5.33 -11.50 -4.53
N PRO A 180 -4.08 -11.85 -4.84
CA PRO A 180 -2.92 -11.11 -4.33
C PRO A 180 -2.97 -9.62 -4.69
N ASP A 181 -2.27 -8.82 -3.87
CA ASP A 181 -2.15 -7.36 -4.11
C ASP A 181 -1.63 -7.07 -5.53
N PRO A 182 -2.22 -6.10 -6.26
CA PRO A 182 -1.76 -5.74 -7.60
C PRO A 182 -0.26 -5.42 -7.68
N ALA A 183 0.35 -4.91 -6.61
CA ALA A 183 1.78 -4.60 -6.56
C ALA A 183 2.70 -5.83 -6.70
N PHE A 184 2.20 -7.06 -6.55
CA PHE A 184 2.94 -8.26 -6.90
C PHE A 184 3.23 -8.35 -8.41
N GLN A 185 2.45 -7.66 -9.26
CA GLN A 185 2.64 -7.57 -10.71
C GLN A 185 3.54 -6.40 -11.15
N LEU A 186 4.07 -5.62 -10.20
CA LEU A 186 4.99 -4.54 -10.51
C LEU A 186 6.32 -5.11 -11.02
N ASP A 187 6.83 -4.58 -12.13
CA ASP A 187 8.18 -4.85 -12.61
C ASP A 187 9.23 -4.16 -11.74
N LYS A 188 10.48 -4.61 -11.81
CA LYS A 188 11.62 -3.94 -11.21
C LYS A 188 12.44 -3.20 -12.28
N ALA A 189 12.99 -2.04 -11.93
CA ALA A 189 13.97 -1.34 -12.73
C ALA A 189 15.37 -1.55 -12.14
N GLU A 190 16.30 -2.03 -12.96
CA GLU A 190 17.68 -2.26 -12.51
C GLU A 190 18.53 -1.03 -12.75
N LEU A 191 18.78 -0.26 -11.70
CA LEU A 191 19.69 0.88 -11.71
C LEU A 191 21.10 0.45 -11.26
N PRO A 192 22.15 1.21 -11.60
CA PRO A 192 23.47 1.03 -11.01
C PRO A 192 23.41 1.05 -9.48
N LEU A 193 24.14 0.15 -8.84
CA LEU A 193 24.19 0.12 -7.37
C LEU A 193 24.99 1.32 -6.84
N PRO A 194 24.51 2.00 -5.77
CA PRO A 194 25.27 3.06 -5.16
C PRO A 194 26.54 2.54 -4.48
N HIS A 195 27.52 3.42 -4.33
CA HIS A 195 28.76 3.05 -3.64
C HIS A 195 28.48 2.51 -2.25
N GLY A 196 29.08 1.36 -1.92
CA GLY A 196 28.90 0.66 -0.65
C GLY A 196 27.76 -0.39 -0.67
N PHE A 197 26.89 -0.41 -1.68
CA PHE A 197 25.93 -1.50 -1.84
C PHE A 197 26.61 -2.72 -2.45
N ILE A 198 26.54 -3.86 -1.79
CA ILE A 198 27.07 -5.14 -2.29
C ILE A 198 25.88 -6.07 -2.53
N GLU A 199 25.67 -6.43 -3.78
CA GLU A 199 24.56 -7.32 -4.15
C GLU A 199 24.66 -8.65 -3.41
N ASN A 200 23.53 -9.14 -2.88
CA ASN A 200 23.43 -10.34 -2.06
C ASN A 200 24.27 -10.33 -0.74
N ASN A 201 24.87 -9.19 -0.40
CA ASN A 201 25.54 -8.97 0.91
C ASN A 201 25.14 -7.62 1.53
N THR A 202 23.96 -7.13 1.22
CA THR A 202 23.34 -5.93 1.79
C THR A 202 21.99 -6.27 2.41
N ILE A 203 21.74 -5.79 3.63
CA ILE A 203 20.42 -5.84 4.27
C ILE A 203 19.69 -4.55 3.95
N GLY A 204 18.50 -4.66 3.33
CA GLY A 204 17.61 -3.52 3.13
C GLY A 204 16.80 -3.23 4.39
N ILE A 205 16.76 -1.98 4.81
CA ILE A 205 15.99 -1.53 5.98
C ILE A 205 15.05 -0.39 5.57
N ASN A 206 13.77 -0.53 5.89
CA ASN A 206 12.77 0.52 5.78
C ASN A 206 12.14 0.79 7.16
N LEU A 207 12.22 2.04 7.60
CA LEU A 207 11.60 2.56 8.82
C LEU A 207 10.65 3.68 8.45
N SER A 208 9.49 3.75 9.11
CA SER A 208 8.50 4.79 8.82
C SER A 208 8.05 5.54 10.08
N PRO A 209 7.75 6.85 9.98
CA PRO A 209 7.14 7.59 11.09
C PRO A 209 5.86 6.92 11.60
N LEU A 210 5.06 6.34 10.70
CA LEU A 210 3.78 5.73 11.04
C LEU A 210 3.92 4.58 12.04
N ILE A 211 4.92 3.67 11.88
CA ILE A 211 5.08 2.58 12.86
C ILE A 211 5.57 3.10 14.21
N MET A 212 6.35 4.19 14.21
CA MET A 212 6.80 4.83 15.46
C MET A 212 5.63 5.49 16.21
N GLU A 213 4.60 5.98 15.48
CA GLU A 213 3.36 6.48 16.10
C GLU A 213 2.47 5.35 16.65
N CYS A 214 2.62 4.12 16.15
CA CYS A 214 1.85 2.94 16.57
C CYS A 214 2.51 2.15 17.72
N GLU A 215 3.67 2.56 18.22
CA GLU A 215 4.36 1.88 19.33
C GLU A 215 3.65 2.10 20.68
N ASN A 216 3.70 1.09 21.56
CA ASN A 216 3.14 1.22 22.90
C ASN A 216 4.09 1.94 23.88
N ASN A 217 5.40 1.80 23.68
CA ASN A 217 6.45 2.40 24.50
C ASN A 217 7.20 3.43 23.65
N LYS A 218 7.05 4.70 23.96
CA LYS A 218 7.62 5.81 23.16
C LYS A 218 9.13 5.69 22.97
N GLY A 219 9.56 5.68 21.71
CA GLY A 219 10.98 5.61 21.31
C GLY A 219 11.55 4.19 21.19
N ILE A 220 10.79 3.16 21.61
CA ILE A 220 11.27 1.77 21.58
C ILE A 220 11.55 1.29 20.15
N THR A 221 10.76 1.72 19.18
CA THR A 221 10.97 1.35 17.78
C THR A 221 12.32 1.84 17.28
N LYS A 222 12.62 3.13 17.45
CA LYS A 222 13.90 3.71 17.04
C LYS A 222 15.07 3.03 17.75
N GLN A 223 14.96 2.76 19.04
CA GLN A 223 16.00 2.10 19.81
C GLN A 223 16.28 0.68 19.28
N ASN A 224 15.22 -0.08 18.94
CA ASN A 224 15.35 -1.40 18.31
C ASN A 224 16.08 -1.35 16.96
N TYR A 225 15.82 -0.35 16.11
CA TYR A 225 16.53 -0.20 14.83
C TYR A 225 18.00 0.17 15.05
N ILE A 226 18.33 1.02 16.04
CA ILE A 226 19.71 1.35 16.41
C ILE A 226 20.43 0.08 16.89
N SER A 227 19.84 -0.66 17.84
CA SER A 227 20.42 -1.89 18.36
C SER A 227 20.63 -2.94 17.27
N LEU A 228 19.65 -3.10 16.37
CA LEU A 228 19.76 -4.02 15.24
C LEU A 228 20.90 -3.64 14.28
N ILE A 229 20.99 -2.38 13.87
CA ILE A 229 22.04 -1.91 12.95
C ILE A 229 23.42 -2.12 13.59
N GLN A 230 23.57 -1.78 14.88
CA GLN A 230 24.82 -2.03 15.61
C GLN A 230 25.16 -3.53 15.66
N HIS A 231 24.17 -4.36 15.96
CA HIS A 231 24.36 -5.82 16.00
C HIS A 231 24.82 -6.37 14.63
N ILE A 232 24.21 -5.95 13.53
CA ILE A 232 24.61 -6.36 12.17
C ILE A 232 26.05 -5.93 11.88
N ILE A 233 26.46 -4.72 12.28
CA ILE A 233 27.80 -4.20 12.08
C ILE A 233 28.83 -5.03 12.87
N ASP A 234 28.51 -5.37 14.11
CA ASP A 234 29.43 -6.06 15.04
C ASP A 234 29.57 -7.55 14.73
N THR A 235 28.52 -8.18 14.18
CA THR A 235 28.47 -9.66 14.04
C THR A 235 28.59 -10.15 12.60
N THR A 236 28.52 -9.26 11.61
CA THR A 236 28.54 -9.63 10.18
C THR A 236 29.44 -8.71 9.35
N ASP A 237 29.69 -9.08 8.09
CA ASP A 237 30.35 -8.22 7.08
C ASP A 237 29.35 -7.55 6.12
N MET A 238 28.04 -7.76 6.34
CA MET A 238 26.97 -7.24 5.45
C MET A 238 26.87 -5.72 5.50
N GLN A 239 26.58 -5.11 4.35
CA GLN A 239 26.21 -3.71 4.25
C GLN A 239 24.73 -3.50 4.63
N ILE A 240 24.36 -2.25 4.91
CA ILE A 240 23.00 -1.89 5.27
C ILE A 240 22.53 -0.76 4.34
N ALA A 241 21.44 -0.98 3.63
CA ALA A 241 20.80 0.01 2.77
C ALA A 241 19.51 0.52 3.41
N LEU A 242 19.45 1.81 3.73
CA LEU A 242 18.26 2.48 4.24
C LEU A 242 17.40 2.92 3.06
N ILE A 243 16.22 2.31 2.90
CA ILE A 243 15.39 2.45 1.70
C ILE A 243 14.06 3.14 2.05
N PRO A 244 13.82 4.40 1.63
CA PRO A 244 12.54 5.07 1.82
C PRO A 244 11.47 4.47 0.89
N HIS A 245 10.20 4.53 1.30
CA HIS A 245 9.08 4.08 0.48
C HIS A 245 7.86 5.01 0.51
N VAL A 246 7.81 5.96 1.43
CA VAL A 246 6.85 7.06 1.48
C VAL A 246 7.61 8.33 1.77
N VAL A 247 7.37 9.37 0.95
CA VAL A 247 8.07 10.65 1.03
C VAL A 247 7.12 11.84 1.17
N TRP A 248 5.92 11.63 1.69
CA TRP A 248 4.97 12.70 2.02
C TRP A 248 5.50 13.62 3.12
N ASN A 249 5.30 14.91 3.02
CA ASN A 249 5.81 15.91 3.99
C ASN A 249 5.55 15.56 5.46
N ASN A 250 4.38 15.02 5.78
CA ASN A 250 3.96 14.67 7.14
C ASN A 250 4.19 13.20 7.52
N ASN A 251 4.66 12.37 6.59
CA ASN A 251 4.88 10.94 6.81
C ASN A 251 6.05 10.46 5.93
N ASP A 252 7.22 11.09 6.10
CA ASP A 252 8.40 10.94 5.26
C ASP A 252 9.39 9.96 5.89
N ASP A 253 9.56 8.79 5.28
CA ASP A 253 10.48 7.74 5.73
C ASP A 253 11.94 8.24 5.79
N ARG A 254 12.31 9.20 4.93
CA ARG A 254 13.68 9.76 4.90
C ARG A 254 14.06 10.41 6.21
N LYS A 255 13.10 10.95 6.98
CA LYS A 255 13.39 11.60 8.27
C LYS A 255 13.99 10.63 9.29
N PRO A 256 13.29 9.55 9.71
CA PRO A 256 13.87 8.61 10.66
C PRO A 256 15.04 7.81 10.06
N LEU A 257 15.05 7.55 8.74
CA LEU A 257 16.17 6.89 8.07
C LEU A 257 17.43 7.77 8.09
N ASN A 258 17.33 9.09 7.86
CA ASN A 258 18.44 10.02 7.97
C ASN A 258 19.01 10.07 9.40
N GLU A 259 18.16 9.98 10.43
CA GLU A 259 18.63 9.93 11.82
C GLU A 259 19.47 8.67 12.07
N LEU A 260 19.07 7.52 11.52
CA LEU A 260 19.85 6.29 11.58
C LEU A 260 21.14 6.41 10.77
N TYR A 261 21.09 6.98 9.56
CA TYR A 261 22.27 7.20 8.74
C TYR A 261 23.30 8.07 9.44
N GLU A 262 22.90 9.22 10.00
CA GLU A 262 23.81 10.11 10.72
C GLU A 262 24.46 9.44 11.94
N TYR A 263 23.75 8.51 12.59
CA TYR A 263 24.29 7.76 13.72
C TYR A 263 25.39 6.78 13.32
N PHE A 264 25.28 6.17 12.12
CA PHE A 264 26.17 5.08 11.69
C PHE A 264 27.09 5.40 10.50
N LYS A 265 27.01 6.58 9.87
CA LYS A 265 27.74 6.94 8.63
C LYS A 265 29.26 6.73 8.75
N ASP A 266 29.85 6.96 9.91
CA ASP A 266 31.29 6.86 10.12
C ASP A 266 31.78 5.38 10.10
N THR A 267 30.88 4.43 10.26
CA THR A 267 31.19 2.99 10.13
C THR A 267 31.44 2.58 8.67
N LYS A 268 31.00 3.40 7.69
CA LYS A 268 31.01 3.12 6.24
C LYS A 268 30.25 1.84 5.83
N ARG A 269 29.41 1.32 6.74
CA ARG A 269 28.60 0.10 6.54
C ARG A 269 27.15 0.42 6.21
N VAL A 270 26.72 1.67 6.35
CA VAL A 270 25.33 2.12 6.15
C VAL A 270 25.27 3.11 5.00
N ILE A 271 24.37 2.88 4.07
CA ILE A 271 24.12 3.73 2.91
C ILE A 271 22.65 4.16 2.88
N MET A 272 22.39 5.37 2.40
CA MET A 272 21.05 5.87 2.15
C MET A 272 20.73 5.68 0.67
N ILE A 273 19.60 5.07 0.35
CA ILE A 273 19.08 5.01 -1.02
C ILE A 273 18.27 6.27 -1.28
N ASP A 274 18.57 6.92 -2.42
CA ASP A 274 17.83 8.10 -2.86
C ASP A 274 16.37 7.76 -3.19
N ASP A 275 15.51 8.78 -3.17
CA ASP A 275 14.12 8.67 -3.60
C ASP A 275 14.05 8.35 -5.10
N GLY A 276 13.19 7.42 -5.46
CA GLY A 276 12.93 6.99 -6.83
C GLY A 276 11.50 6.49 -6.97
N ASN A 277 11.08 6.10 -8.18
CA ASN A 277 9.78 5.50 -8.38
C ASN A 277 9.72 4.07 -7.79
N CYS A 278 8.51 3.50 -7.67
CA CYS A 278 8.31 2.19 -7.04
C CYS A 278 9.07 1.05 -7.73
N MET A 279 9.34 1.14 -9.05
CA MET A 279 10.08 0.12 -9.80
C MET A 279 11.58 0.20 -9.51
N GLU A 280 12.13 1.40 -9.37
CA GLU A 280 13.52 1.66 -9.00
C GLU A 280 13.82 1.18 -7.58
N LEU A 281 12.94 1.54 -6.62
CA LEU A 281 13.06 1.07 -5.24
C LEU A 281 12.95 -0.45 -5.16
N LYS A 282 12.03 -1.07 -5.91
CA LYS A 282 11.94 -2.53 -6.03
C LYS A 282 13.22 -3.13 -6.62
N GLY A 283 13.87 -2.44 -7.56
CA GLY A 283 15.15 -2.86 -8.13
C GLY A 283 16.27 -2.92 -7.09
N TYR A 284 16.36 -1.96 -6.16
CA TYR A 284 17.31 -2.02 -5.04
C TYR A 284 16.94 -3.11 -4.04
N ILE A 285 15.68 -3.20 -3.64
CA ILE A 285 15.19 -4.22 -2.69
C ILE A 285 15.48 -5.62 -3.23
N SER A 286 15.29 -5.87 -4.52
CA SER A 286 15.49 -7.19 -5.15
C SER A 286 16.92 -7.70 -5.09
N ARG A 287 17.90 -6.82 -4.86
CA ARG A 287 19.33 -7.14 -4.77
C ARG A 287 19.86 -7.17 -3.33
N CYS A 288 18.97 -6.97 -2.35
CA CYS A 288 19.28 -7.20 -0.95
C CYS A 288 19.35 -8.70 -0.65
N ARG A 289 20.22 -9.07 0.30
CA ARG A 289 20.27 -10.42 0.85
C ARG A 289 19.01 -10.73 1.68
N MET A 290 18.64 -9.79 2.56
CA MET A 290 17.45 -9.83 3.40
C MET A 290 16.83 -8.44 3.46
N PHE A 291 15.55 -8.35 3.85
CA PHE A 291 14.84 -7.08 3.97
C PHE A 291 14.07 -6.97 5.29
N ILE A 292 14.16 -5.82 5.96
CA ILE A 292 13.40 -5.50 7.16
C ILE A 292 12.53 -4.29 6.86
N GLY A 293 11.22 -4.50 6.72
CA GLY A 293 10.32 -3.52 6.16
C GLY A 293 9.17 -3.12 7.07
N ALA A 294 8.92 -1.81 7.16
CA ALA A 294 7.79 -1.21 7.86
C ALA A 294 6.61 -0.84 6.92
N ARG A 295 6.88 -0.68 5.62
CA ARG A 295 5.87 -0.36 4.62
C ARG A 295 5.43 -1.61 3.87
N THR A 296 4.12 -1.86 3.82
CA THR A 296 3.54 -3.06 3.19
C THR A 296 4.03 -3.26 1.75
N HIS A 297 4.09 -2.19 0.93
CA HIS A 297 4.50 -2.34 -0.46
C HIS A 297 6.02 -2.48 -0.65
N ALA A 298 6.84 -2.01 0.30
CA ALA A 298 8.26 -2.34 0.34
C ALA A 298 8.47 -3.83 0.65
N THR A 299 7.67 -4.40 1.57
CA THR A 299 7.72 -5.84 1.88
C THR A 299 7.14 -6.69 0.74
N ILE A 300 6.11 -6.22 0.02
CA ILE A 300 5.62 -6.86 -1.21
C ILE A 300 6.70 -6.85 -2.30
N ALA A 301 7.44 -5.74 -2.46
CA ALA A 301 8.56 -5.68 -3.40
C ALA A 301 9.61 -6.74 -3.07
N ALA A 302 9.95 -6.93 -1.80
CA ALA A 302 10.90 -7.95 -1.33
C ALA A 302 10.35 -9.37 -1.56
N TYR A 303 9.15 -9.69 -1.10
CA TYR A 303 8.53 -10.99 -1.31
C TYR A 303 8.41 -11.37 -2.79
N SER A 304 7.95 -10.43 -3.63
CA SER A 304 7.75 -10.66 -5.07
C SER A 304 9.03 -10.86 -5.85
N THR A 305 10.18 -10.57 -5.24
CA THR A 305 11.54 -10.79 -5.78
C THR A 305 12.32 -11.83 -4.97
N CYS A 306 11.62 -12.63 -4.16
CA CYS A 306 12.15 -13.75 -3.39
C CYS A 306 13.21 -13.36 -2.34
N VAL A 307 13.17 -12.13 -1.82
CA VAL A 307 14.05 -11.66 -0.75
C VAL A 307 13.46 -12.05 0.61
N PRO A 308 14.18 -12.82 1.46
CA PRO A 308 13.75 -13.12 2.81
C PRO A 308 13.47 -11.84 3.61
N THR A 309 12.30 -11.75 4.22
CA THR A 309 11.79 -10.48 4.75
C THR A 309 11.17 -10.64 6.14
N LEU A 310 11.62 -9.78 7.07
CA LEU A 310 10.97 -9.53 8.35
C LEU A 310 10.11 -8.26 8.24
N VAL A 311 8.83 -8.37 8.60
CA VAL A 311 7.90 -7.24 8.55
C VAL A 311 7.71 -6.65 9.94
N ILE A 312 7.95 -5.33 10.10
CA ILE A 312 7.56 -4.61 11.31
C ILE A 312 6.17 -4.06 11.07
N GLY A 313 5.17 -4.82 11.55
CA GLY A 313 3.76 -4.58 11.25
C GLY A 313 3.02 -3.85 12.38
N TYR A 314 1.95 -3.15 12.05
CA TYR A 314 1.06 -2.51 13.03
C TYR A 314 -0.42 -2.85 12.81
N SER A 315 -0.75 -3.55 11.73
CA SER A 315 -2.13 -3.81 11.31
C SER A 315 -2.32 -5.19 10.68
N VAL A 316 -3.57 -5.57 10.44
CA VAL A 316 -3.98 -6.86 9.87
C VAL A 316 -3.32 -7.19 8.51
N LYS A 317 -3.08 -6.18 7.67
CA LYS A 317 -2.56 -6.38 6.30
C LYS A 317 -1.20 -7.09 6.26
N ALA A 318 -0.29 -6.75 7.18
CA ALA A 318 1.00 -7.43 7.27
C ALA A 318 0.84 -8.91 7.63
N LYS A 319 -0.01 -9.18 8.64
CA LYS A 319 -0.29 -10.54 9.10
C LYS A 319 -1.00 -11.37 8.02
N GLY A 320 -1.98 -10.78 7.34
CA GLY A 320 -2.74 -11.46 6.28
C GLY A 320 -1.86 -11.87 5.11
N ILE A 321 -1.02 -10.96 4.59
CA ILE A 321 -0.12 -11.26 3.47
C ILE A 321 0.90 -12.33 3.86
N ALA A 322 1.54 -12.23 5.05
CA ALA A 322 2.48 -13.23 5.51
C ALA A 322 1.81 -14.61 5.70
N LYS A 323 0.60 -14.64 6.28
CA LYS A 323 -0.18 -15.87 6.43
C LYS A 323 -0.49 -16.52 5.09
N ASP A 324 -0.84 -15.74 4.08
CA ASP A 324 -1.17 -16.27 2.74
C ASP A 324 0.06 -16.81 2.02
N ILE A 325 1.25 -16.24 2.26
CA ILE A 325 2.50 -16.69 1.64
C ILE A 325 3.10 -17.90 2.38
N PHE A 326 3.13 -17.87 3.72
CA PHE A 326 3.87 -18.84 4.54
C PHE A 326 2.97 -19.80 5.34
N GLY A 327 1.65 -19.65 5.27
CA GLY A 327 0.69 -20.40 6.10
C GLY A 327 0.55 -19.86 7.54
N THR A 328 1.47 -19.03 7.97
CA THR A 328 1.49 -18.34 9.28
C THR A 328 2.11 -16.95 9.16
N TYR A 329 1.81 -16.06 10.09
CA TYR A 329 2.52 -14.79 10.20
C TYR A 329 3.52 -14.78 11.37
N GLU A 330 3.52 -15.79 12.21
CA GLU A 330 4.44 -15.92 13.34
C GLU A 330 5.88 -15.98 12.84
N ASN A 331 6.78 -15.22 13.48
CA ASN A 331 8.17 -14.99 13.12
C ASN A 331 8.39 -14.16 11.83
N TYR A 332 7.45 -14.11 10.90
CA TYR A 332 7.56 -13.28 9.68
C TYR A 332 7.12 -11.84 9.92
N VAL A 333 6.22 -11.62 10.90
CA VAL A 333 5.71 -10.29 11.27
C VAL A 333 5.94 -10.05 12.74
N LEU A 334 6.74 -9.03 13.06
CA LEU A 334 6.90 -8.52 14.42
C LEU A 334 5.96 -7.31 14.60
N PRO A 335 4.88 -7.42 15.41
CA PRO A 335 4.02 -6.29 15.67
C PRO A 335 4.76 -5.20 16.45
N VAL A 336 4.77 -3.97 15.96
CA VAL A 336 5.46 -2.85 16.63
C VAL A 336 4.93 -2.63 18.06
N GLN A 337 3.64 -2.91 18.28
CA GLN A 337 3.00 -2.83 19.60
C GLN A 337 3.55 -3.88 20.60
N SER A 338 4.21 -4.94 20.11
CA SER A 338 4.77 -6.00 20.96
C SER A 338 6.19 -5.70 21.45
N LEU A 339 6.85 -4.66 20.92
CA LEU A 339 8.20 -4.27 21.34
C LEU A 339 8.22 -3.85 22.82
N LYS A 340 9.07 -4.49 23.60
CA LYS A 340 9.25 -4.26 25.05
C LYS A 340 10.68 -3.94 25.43
N ASN A 341 11.63 -4.53 24.70
CA ASN A 341 13.06 -4.38 24.94
C ASN A 341 13.75 -3.89 23.68
N GLU A 342 14.92 -3.29 23.83
CA GLU A 342 15.72 -2.76 22.71
C GLU A 342 16.30 -3.84 21.79
N ASN A 343 16.24 -5.13 22.18
CA ASN A 343 16.79 -6.26 21.44
C ASN A 343 15.70 -7.13 20.78
N ASP A 344 14.43 -6.76 20.88
CA ASP A 344 13.34 -7.58 20.33
C ASP A 344 13.46 -7.72 18.81
N LEU A 345 13.95 -6.68 18.12
CA LEU A 345 14.19 -6.74 16.68
C LEU A 345 15.44 -7.54 16.31
N ILE A 346 16.46 -7.57 17.18
CA ILE A 346 17.64 -8.45 17.02
C ILE A 346 17.19 -9.90 17.04
N ASN A 347 16.39 -10.31 18.02
CA ASN A 347 15.93 -11.69 18.15
C ASN A 347 15.14 -12.13 16.90
N ALA A 348 14.30 -11.24 16.36
CA ALA A 348 13.54 -11.51 15.14
C ALA A 348 14.45 -11.57 13.90
N PHE A 349 15.48 -10.76 13.82
CA PHE A 349 16.47 -10.77 12.76
C PHE A 349 17.34 -12.03 12.79
N GLU A 350 17.77 -12.49 13.97
CA GLU A 350 18.51 -13.74 14.13
C GLU A 350 17.71 -14.92 13.61
N TRP A 351 16.41 -15.00 13.97
CA TRP A 351 15.52 -16.02 13.42
C TRP A 351 15.44 -15.94 11.88
N LEU A 352 15.28 -14.72 11.31
CA LEU A 352 15.28 -14.53 9.85
C LEU A 352 16.56 -15.03 9.21
N SER A 353 17.72 -14.71 9.81
CA SER A 353 19.04 -15.09 9.32
C SER A 353 19.26 -16.61 9.36
N GLU A 354 18.85 -17.28 10.44
CA GLU A 354 18.92 -18.73 10.56
C GLU A 354 18.01 -19.46 9.54
N ASN A 355 16.92 -18.83 9.12
CA ASN A 355 15.93 -19.39 8.19
C ASN A 355 16.03 -18.82 6.76
N GLU A 356 17.00 -17.95 6.48
CA GLU A 356 17.12 -17.21 5.22
C GLU A 356 16.98 -18.09 3.98
N GLU A 357 17.75 -19.17 3.92
CA GLU A 357 17.78 -20.06 2.76
C GLU A 357 16.46 -20.80 2.56
N ASN A 358 15.83 -21.25 3.65
CA ASN A 358 14.54 -21.94 3.59
C ASN A 358 13.42 -20.98 3.12
N ILE A 359 13.44 -19.73 3.63
CA ILE A 359 12.48 -18.70 3.24
C ILE A 359 12.67 -18.36 1.76
N ARG A 360 13.89 -18.18 1.29
CA ARG A 360 14.20 -17.89 -0.12
C ARG A 360 13.69 -19.01 -1.03
N LYS A 361 14.03 -20.26 -0.74
CA LYS A 361 13.56 -21.44 -1.48
C LYS A 361 12.03 -21.55 -1.50
N HIS A 362 11.40 -21.23 -0.36
CA HIS A 362 9.94 -21.21 -0.30
C HIS A 362 9.36 -20.14 -1.23
N LEU A 363 9.88 -18.91 -1.19
CA LEU A 363 9.42 -17.81 -2.03
C LEU A 363 9.66 -18.10 -3.51
N GLU A 364 10.82 -18.64 -3.90
CA GLU A 364 11.14 -19.02 -5.28
C GLU A 364 10.14 -20.04 -5.84
N LYS A 365 9.70 -20.98 -5.00
CA LYS A 365 8.70 -21.98 -5.38
C LYS A 365 7.28 -21.41 -5.40
N PHE A 366 6.94 -20.55 -4.45
CA PHE A 366 5.57 -20.06 -4.22
C PHE A 366 5.18 -18.87 -5.11
N MET A 367 6.11 -17.93 -5.32
CA MET A 367 5.81 -16.65 -5.98
C MET A 367 5.34 -16.76 -7.42
N PRO A 368 5.83 -17.68 -8.26
CA PRO A 368 5.32 -17.80 -9.64
C PRO A 368 3.81 -18.00 -9.69
N ASP A 369 3.27 -18.98 -8.96
CA ASP A 369 1.84 -19.27 -8.93
C ASP A 369 1.04 -18.17 -8.23
N TYR A 370 1.58 -17.60 -7.16
CA TYR A 370 0.95 -16.49 -6.43
C TYR A 370 0.79 -15.25 -7.30
N LYS A 371 1.81 -14.91 -8.09
CA LYS A 371 1.75 -13.83 -9.06
C LYS A 371 0.76 -14.13 -10.19
N MET A 372 0.76 -15.36 -10.72
CA MET A 372 -0.22 -15.79 -11.74
C MET A 372 -1.65 -15.63 -11.24
N LYS A 373 -1.92 -15.99 -9.98
CA LYS A 373 -3.23 -15.81 -9.36
C LYS A 373 -3.68 -14.32 -9.34
N ALA A 374 -2.76 -13.37 -9.17
CA ALA A 374 -3.11 -11.95 -9.25
C ALA A 374 -3.64 -11.55 -10.64
N LEU A 375 -3.06 -12.10 -11.72
CA LEU A 375 -3.51 -11.84 -13.10
C LEU A 375 -4.94 -12.36 -13.35
N GLU A 376 -5.35 -13.44 -12.69
CA GLU A 376 -6.70 -14.01 -12.84
C GLU A 376 -7.81 -13.04 -12.39
N SER A 377 -7.47 -12.02 -11.57
CA SER A 377 -8.45 -11.01 -11.13
C SER A 377 -8.98 -10.15 -12.28
N LYS A 378 -8.31 -10.12 -13.43
CA LYS A 378 -8.75 -9.46 -14.66
C LYS A 378 -10.15 -9.91 -15.08
N LYS A 379 -10.45 -11.20 -15.03
CA LYS A 379 -11.74 -11.79 -15.40
C LYS A 379 -12.93 -11.22 -14.62
N GLU A 380 -12.72 -10.82 -13.37
CA GLU A 380 -13.78 -10.24 -12.54
C GLU A 380 -14.17 -8.84 -13.06
N ILE A 381 -13.18 -8.09 -13.57
CA ILE A 381 -13.39 -6.76 -14.14
C ILE A 381 -14.03 -6.87 -15.53
N GLU A 382 -13.55 -7.79 -16.37
CA GLU A 382 -14.13 -8.07 -17.70
C GLU A 382 -15.61 -8.45 -17.58
N THR A 383 -15.95 -9.32 -16.62
CA THR A 383 -17.34 -9.66 -16.32
C THR A 383 -18.19 -8.44 -15.96
N LEU A 384 -17.64 -7.49 -15.19
CA LEU A 384 -18.33 -6.26 -14.83
C LEU A 384 -18.48 -5.30 -16.02
N LEU A 385 -17.51 -5.27 -16.93
CA LEU A 385 -17.56 -4.48 -18.17
C LEU A 385 -18.56 -5.06 -19.19
N GLY A 386 -18.94 -6.33 -19.04
CA GLY A 386 -19.83 -7.03 -19.95
C GLY A 386 -19.11 -7.66 -21.14
N GLU A 387 -17.85 -8.03 -20.90
CA GLU A 387 -16.97 -8.73 -21.84
C GLU A 387 -16.96 -10.25 -21.61
#